data_6507438fc2d7990bc9425cca3b1f84fb
#
_entry.id   6507438fc2d7990bc9425cca3b1f84fb
#
_cell.length_a   1.000
_cell.length_b   1.000
_cell.length_c   1.000
_cell.angle_alpha   90.00
_cell.angle_beta   90.00
_cell.angle_gamma   90.00
#
_symmetry.space_group_name_H-M   'P 1'
#
loop_
_entity.id
_entity.type
_entity.pdbx_description
1 polymer ?
#
loop_
_entity_poly.entity_id
_entity_poly.type
_entity_poly.pdbx_seq_one_letter_code
_entity_poly.pdbx_strand_id
1 'polypeptide(L)'
;MNLSGKVLADNVRRLRHSKGLSQRELADVASISLYTVRKIEGGDYEGSVAPLWEIAGVLGVKLLDLFTPVRSLKHVHFTYHKENSDED
;
A
#
# COMPACT_ATOMS: atom_id res chain seq x y z
N MET A 1 1.19 -19.74 -5.08
CA MET A 1 0.63 -18.47 -4.72
C MET A 1 1.69 -17.46 -4.39
N ASN A 2 1.48 -16.24 -4.79
CA ASN A 2 2.46 -15.18 -4.63
C ASN A 2 2.20 -14.41 -3.34
N LEU A 3 3.08 -14.60 -2.33
CA LEU A 3 2.92 -13.90 -1.06
C LEU A 3 2.99 -12.39 -1.24
N SER A 4 3.84 -11.94 -2.17
CA SER A 4 3.95 -10.51 -2.44
C SER A 4 2.65 -9.94 -2.97
N GLY A 5 1.95 -10.71 -3.79
CA GLY A 5 0.66 -10.29 -4.32
C GLY A 5 -0.37 -10.09 -3.22
N LYS A 6 -0.38 -10.99 -2.25
CA LYS A 6 -1.33 -10.87 -1.15
C LYS A 6 -0.98 -9.70 -0.24
N VAL A 7 0.30 -9.53 0.07
CA VAL A 7 0.74 -8.42 0.92
C VAL A 7 0.42 -7.10 0.24
N LEU A 8 0.73 -7.00 -1.04
CA LEU A 8 0.42 -5.80 -1.82
C LEU A 8 -1.08 -5.52 -1.79
N ALA A 9 -1.90 -6.54 -2.06
CA ALA A 9 -3.34 -6.38 -2.10
C ALA A 9 -3.88 -5.88 -0.76
N ASP A 10 -3.45 -6.50 0.32
CA ASP A 10 -3.92 -6.12 1.66
C ASP A 10 -3.51 -4.70 2.02
N ASN A 11 -2.28 -4.33 1.71
CA ASN A 11 -1.77 -3.00 2.05
C ASN A 11 -2.48 -1.91 1.24
N VAL A 12 -2.64 -2.12 -0.06
CA VAL A 12 -3.32 -1.11 -0.88
C VAL A 12 -4.75 -0.94 -0.41
N ARG A 13 -5.46 -2.04 -0.17
CA ARG A 13 -6.85 -1.97 0.27
C ARG A 13 -6.97 -1.26 1.62
N ARG A 14 -6.10 -1.61 2.57
CA ARG A 14 -6.13 -1.01 3.90
C ARG A 14 -5.84 0.49 3.83
N LEU A 15 -4.80 0.86 3.10
CA LEU A 15 -4.43 2.27 2.98
C LEU A 15 -5.48 3.06 2.23
N ARG A 16 -6.07 2.46 1.20
CA ARG A 16 -7.14 3.11 0.46
C ARG A 16 -8.33 3.40 1.38
N HIS A 17 -8.74 2.41 2.17
CA HIS A 17 -9.84 2.59 3.10
C HIS A 17 -9.51 3.66 4.14
N SER A 18 -8.28 3.72 4.61
CA SER A 18 -7.91 4.73 5.60
C SER A 18 -7.98 6.14 5.04
N LYS A 19 -7.90 6.27 3.72
CA LYS A 19 -8.05 7.56 3.05
C LYS A 19 -9.51 7.83 2.64
N GLY A 20 -10.40 6.89 2.89
CA GLY A 20 -11.79 7.06 2.52
C GLY A 20 -12.06 7.00 1.03
N LEU A 21 -11.20 6.33 0.27
CA LEU A 21 -11.32 6.27 -1.18
C LEU A 21 -11.97 4.96 -1.63
N SER A 22 -12.81 5.05 -2.65
CA SER A 22 -13.29 3.87 -3.34
C SER A 22 -12.20 3.40 -4.32
N GLN A 23 -12.35 2.20 -4.86
CA GLN A 23 -11.42 1.72 -5.87
C GLN A 23 -11.39 2.65 -7.08
N ARG A 24 -12.56 3.12 -7.49
CA ARG A 24 -12.65 4.04 -8.63
C ARG A 24 -11.96 5.36 -8.31
N GLU A 25 -12.17 5.87 -7.11
CA GLU A 25 -11.54 7.13 -6.74
C GLU A 25 -10.02 7.00 -6.70
N LEU A 26 -9.53 5.89 -6.17
CA LEU A 26 -8.09 5.66 -6.18
C LEU A 26 -7.56 5.61 -7.61
N ALA A 27 -8.27 4.90 -8.49
CA ALA A 27 -7.86 4.80 -9.89
C ALA A 27 -7.79 6.19 -10.52
N ASP A 28 -8.82 7.00 -10.28
CA ASP A 28 -8.88 8.34 -10.86
C ASP A 28 -7.75 9.23 -10.36
N VAL A 29 -7.53 9.25 -9.05
CA VAL A 29 -6.50 10.12 -8.47
C VAL A 29 -5.10 9.66 -8.86
N ALA A 30 -4.89 8.35 -8.96
CA ALA A 30 -3.59 7.80 -9.33
C ALA A 30 -3.38 7.78 -10.85
N SER A 31 -4.41 8.14 -11.62
CA SER A 31 -4.36 8.15 -13.09
C SER A 31 -4.04 6.75 -13.66
N ILE A 32 -4.66 5.76 -13.08
CA ILE A 32 -4.55 4.38 -13.58
C ILE A 32 -5.96 3.83 -13.79
N SER A 33 -6.06 2.69 -14.46
CA SER A 33 -7.37 2.12 -14.74
C SER A 33 -7.95 1.44 -13.51
N LEU A 34 -9.26 1.42 -13.44
CA LEU A 34 -9.97 0.69 -12.39
C LEU A 34 -9.62 -0.79 -12.46
N TYR A 35 -9.47 -1.31 -13.67
CA TYR A 35 -9.07 -2.70 -13.86
C TYR A 35 -7.75 -2.99 -13.14
N THR A 36 -6.78 -2.08 -13.28
CA THR A 36 -5.48 -2.24 -12.63
C THR A 36 -5.62 -2.23 -11.10
N VAL A 37 -6.42 -1.31 -10.56
CA VAL A 37 -6.65 -1.27 -9.11
C VAL A 37 -7.25 -2.59 -8.65
N ARG A 38 -8.24 -3.10 -9.39
CA ARG A 38 -8.89 -4.36 -9.01
C ARG A 38 -7.93 -5.54 -9.05
N LYS A 39 -7.04 -5.56 -10.05
CA LYS A 39 -6.04 -6.64 -10.13
C LYS A 39 -5.07 -6.56 -8.95
N ILE A 40 -4.64 -5.35 -8.60
CA ILE A 40 -3.73 -5.17 -7.47
C ILE A 40 -4.40 -5.64 -6.18
N GLU A 41 -5.62 -5.19 -5.92
CA GLU A 41 -6.31 -5.53 -4.68
C GLU A 41 -6.81 -6.96 -4.66
N GLY A 42 -6.88 -7.59 -5.80
CA GLY A 42 -7.25 -9.00 -5.89
C GLY A 42 -6.06 -9.95 -5.71
N GLY A 43 -4.86 -9.41 -5.64
CA GLY A 43 -3.68 -10.23 -5.46
C GLY A 43 -3.14 -10.83 -6.74
N ASP A 44 -3.64 -10.41 -7.89
CA ASP A 44 -3.31 -11.00 -9.19
C ASP A 44 -2.51 -10.09 -10.10
N TYR A 45 -1.98 -8.99 -9.55
CA TYR A 45 -1.28 -8.04 -10.39
C TYR A 45 0.10 -8.55 -10.79
N GLU A 46 0.38 -8.49 -12.09
CA GLU A 46 1.66 -8.93 -12.64
C GLU A 46 2.25 -7.91 -13.60
N GLY A 47 1.78 -6.68 -13.51
CA GLY A 47 2.24 -5.64 -14.41
C GLY A 47 3.53 -4.96 -13.94
N SER A 48 3.77 -3.80 -14.51
CA SER A 48 4.96 -3.03 -14.18
C SER A 48 4.82 -2.34 -12.82
N VAL A 49 5.91 -1.74 -12.35
CA VAL A 49 5.91 -1.05 -11.07
C VAL A 49 5.28 0.34 -11.18
N ALA A 50 5.12 0.87 -12.38
CA ALA A 50 4.63 2.24 -12.55
C ALA A 50 3.30 2.53 -11.86
N PRO A 51 2.25 1.72 -12.02
CA PRO A 51 1.00 1.97 -11.32
C PRO A 51 1.17 1.93 -9.80
N LEU A 52 2.05 1.08 -9.30
CA LEU A 52 2.28 0.95 -7.86
C LEU A 52 2.94 2.20 -7.31
N TRP A 53 3.84 2.78 -8.09
CA TRP A 53 4.48 4.04 -7.73
C TRP A 53 3.45 5.15 -7.57
N GLU A 54 2.51 5.23 -8.53
CA GLU A 54 1.47 6.25 -8.47
C GLU A 54 0.56 6.04 -7.26
N ILE A 55 0.20 4.80 -6.99
CA ILE A 55 -0.64 4.48 -5.84
C ILE A 55 0.06 4.86 -4.55
N ALA A 56 1.34 4.52 -4.42
CA ALA A 56 2.10 4.86 -3.21
C ALA A 56 2.08 6.37 -2.98
N GLY A 57 2.26 7.15 -4.05
CA GLY A 57 2.22 8.60 -3.94
C GLY A 57 0.87 9.11 -3.45
N VAL A 58 -0.22 8.58 -4.00
CA VAL A 58 -1.56 8.98 -3.59
C VAL A 58 -1.82 8.61 -2.14
N LEU A 59 -1.36 7.43 -1.72
CA LEU A 59 -1.60 6.95 -0.37
C LEU A 59 -0.62 7.52 0.65
N GLY A 60 0.38 8.28 0.19
CA GLY A 60 1.31 8.93 1.09
C GLY A 60 2.31 8.01 1.74
N VAL A 61 2.68 6.93 1.06
CA VAL A 61 3.64 5.97 1.58
C VAL A 61 4.74 5.73 0.54
N LYS A 62 5.81 5.07 0.97
CA LYS A 62 6.88 4.69 0.06
C LYS A 62 6.47 3.44 -0.69
N LEU A 63 7.02 3.27 -1.89
CA LEU A 63 6.73 2.07 -2.67
C LEU A 63 7.02 0.81 -1.87
N LEU A 64 8.13 0.77 -1.15
CA LEU A 64 8.48 -0.40 -0.35
C LEU A 64 7.41 -0.74 0.68
N ASP A 65 6.73 0.28 1.22
CA ASP A 65 5.69 0.06 2.22
C ASP A 65 4.54 -0.79 1.68
N LEU A 66 4.31 -0.72 0.37
CA LEU A 66 3.23 -1.52 -0.22
C LEU A 66 3.54 -3.02 -0.17
N PHE A 67 4.81 -3.37 -0.08
CA PHE A 67 5.24 -4.76 -0.07
C PHE A 67 5.65 -5.25 1.31
N THR A 68 5.46 -4.43 2.33
CA THR A 68 5.86 -4.77 3.69
C THR A 68 4.63 -5.19 4.50
N PRO A 69 4.62 -6.40 5.05
CA PRO A 69 3.46 -6.85 5.83
C PRO A 69 3.15 -5.90 6.98
N VAL A 70 1.87 -5.72 7.26
CA VAL A 70 1.42 -4.82 8.33
C VAL A 70 2.09 -5.15 9.66
N ARG A 71 2.22 -6.44 9.95
CA ARG A 71 2.86 -6.86 11.20
C ARG A 71 4.27 -6.30 11.31
N SER A 72 5.04 -6.39 10.23
CA SER A 72 6.42 -5.91 10.22
C SER A 72 6.47 -4.39 10.38
N LEU A 73 5.61 -3.69 9.66
CA LEU A 73 5.55 -2.23 9.76
C LEU A 73 5.18 -1.79 11.16
N LYS A 74 4.18 -2.45 11.74
CA LYS A 74 3.71 -2.09 13.06
C LYS A 74 4.81 -2.30 14.10
N HIS A 75 5.54 -3.40 13.99
CA HIS A 75 6.62 -3.70 14.91
C HIS A 75 7.75 -2.69 14.80
N VAL A 76 8.16 -2.42 13.58
CA VAL A 76 9.25 -1.46 13.35
C VAL A 76 8.84 -0.08 13.83
N HIS A 77 7.63 0.32 13.50
CA HIS A 77 7.15 1.64 13.89
C HIS A 77 7.13 1.80 15.41
N PHE A 78 6.67 0.77 16.11
CA PHE A 78 6.59 0.80 17.55
C PHE A 78 7.97 0.96 18.17
N THR A 79 8.94 0.19 17.69
CA THR A 79 10.30 0.25 18.20
C THR A 79 10.90 1.63 17.98
N TYR A 80 10.73 2.15 16.79
CA TYR A 80 11.26 3.47 16.44
C TYR A 80 10.64 4.55 17.32
N HIS A 81 9.33 4.48 17.49
CA HIS A 81 8.62 5.47 18.30
C HIS A 81 9.10 5.46 19.75
N LYS A 82 9.30 4.26 20.27
CA LYS A 82 9.74 4.11 21.65
C LYS A 82 11.13 4.70 21.83
N GLU A 83 12.01 4.49 20.89
CA GLU A 83 13.36 5.05 20.97
C GLU A 83 13.32 6.56 20.97
N ASN A 84 12.48 7.13 20.12
CA ASN A 84 12.36 8.58 20.07
C ASN A 84 11.82 9.13 21.38
N SER A 85 10.88 8.44 21.97
CA SER A 85 10.33 8.87 23.25
C SER A 85 11.40 8.89 24.33
N ASP A 86 12.28 7.90 24.30
CA ASP A 86 13.34 7.82 25.29
C ASP A 86 14.32 8.97 25.17
N GLU A 87 14.56 9.43 23.96
CA GLU A 87 15.50 10.51 23.74
C GLU A 87 14.96 11.85 24.17
N ASP A 88 13.67 11.98 24.18
CA ASP A 88 13.03 13.22 24.57
C ASP A 88 13.07 13.43 26.07
#